data_990f601ac5feb5ab3537ad351b1b7069
#
_entry.id   990f601ac5feb5ab3537ad351b1b7069
#
_cell.length_a   1.000
_cell.length_b   1.000
_cell.length_c   1.000
_cell.angle_alpha   90.00
_cell.angle_beta   90.00
_cell.angle_gamma   90.00
#
_symmetry.space_group_name_H-M   'P 1'
#
loop_
_entity.id
_entity.type
_entity.pdbx_description
1 polymer ?
#
loop_
_entity_poly.entity_id
_entity_poly.type
_entity_poly.pdbx_seq_one_letter_code
_entity_poly.pdbx_strand_id
1 'polypeptide(L)'
;MTNNNILKSACLALCMVPALAFAQADMEPVNDLPNPYITQSGFFKLPAGREWGSSSTVEIDLDGESVWVAERCAGNANACIENPDVDMIMLFDKDGNLVRSFGAGYITWPHGIEVDPWGNVWVADARGTDMMRGYTGESYGHQVHKFSPTGIHLMSIGVKGGGSNGECCYTPNDVLVAPDGSIFIGEGHTSAEGTPNAMYKYDPQGNLIKKWGTWGLEPGNFRQPHSLAMDSQGRLFVADRGNNRVQIFDQDGNLLDVWHQFSRNSGIYIDDHDVLYAADSESGSVNPEHGNWLRGIRVGSAITGEVEFFIPDPQPDCRGTCTAEGVVADKHGNIFGAEVGPVGGIKRYVRTVK
;
A
#
# COMPACT_ATOMS: atom_id res chain seq x y z
N MET A 1 3.90 27.66 -76.23
CA MET A 1 3.47 26.46 -75.51
C MET A 1 4.15 26.52 -74.15
N THR A 2 3.46 27.05 -73.15
CA THR A 2 3.99 27.34 -71.80
C THR A 2 3.44 26.28 -70.81
N ASN A 3 4.35 25.45 -70.29
CA ASN A 3 4.01 24.48 -69.21
C ASN A 3 4.10 25.17 -67.87
N ASN A 4 2.96 25.32 -67.19
CA ASN A 4 2.87 25.74 -65.79
C ASN A 4 2.95 24.51 -64.85
N ASN A 5 4.07 24.34 -64.15
CA ASN A 5 4.18 23.41 -63.04
C ASN A 5 3.72 24.10 -61.75
N ILE A 6 2.59 23.66 -61.22
CA ILE A 6 2.07 24.07 -59.93
C ILE A 6 2.70 23.14 -58.85
N LEU A 7 3.63 23.68 -58.07
CA LEU A 7 4.11 23.01 -56.84
C LEU A 7 2.98 23.11 -55.78
N LYS A 8 2.46 21.94 -55.37
CA LYS A 8 1.61 21.85 -54.18
C LYS A 8 2.49 21.77 -52.93
N SER A 9 2.58 22.84 -52.17
CA SER A 9 3.15 22.81 -50.82
C SER A 9 2.18 22.10 -49.88
N ALA A 10 2.57 20.95 -49.36
CA ALA A 10 1.88 20.30 -48.27
C ALA A 10 2.37 20.93 -46.93
N CYS A 11 1.53 21.72 -46.29
CA CYS A 11 1.75 22.15 -44.93
C CYS A 11 1.52 20.93 -43.98
N LEU A 12 2.60 20.39 -43.43
CA LEU A 12 2.53 19.48 -42.27
C LEU A 12 2.17 20.34 -41.03
N ALA A 13 0.94 20.24 -40.59
CA ALA A 13 0.55 20.76 -39.26
C ALA A 13 1.15 19.86 -38.21
N LEU A 14 2.24 20.32 -37.56
CA LEU A 14 2.81 19.71 -36.39
C LEU A 14 1.84 19.97 -35.21
N CYS A 15 1.02 18.98 -34.85
CA CYS A 15 0.27 19.02 -33.60
C CYS A 15 1.28 18.98 -32.45
N MET A 16 1.64 20.15 -31.90
CA MET A 16 2.28 20.21 -30.59
C MET A 16 1.24 19.80 -29.55
N VAL A 17 1.35 18.56 -29.06
CA VAL A 17 0.71 18.19 -27.79
C VAL A 17 1.40 19.05 -26.72
N PRO A 18 0.67 19.88 -25.95
CA PRO A 18 1.29 20.59 -24.86
C PRO A 18 1.81 19.53 -23.89
N ALA A 19 3.12 19.50 -23.66
CA ALA A 19 3.69 18.83 -22.50
C ALA A 19 3.06 19.51 -21.29
N LEU A 20 2.19 18.80 -20.55
CA LEU A 20 1.75 19.21 -19.24
C LEU A 20 3.02 19.29 -18.39
N ALA A 21 3.56 20.49 -18.23
CA ALA A 21 4.55 20.77 -17.23
C ALA A 21 3.80 20.62 -15.90
N PHE A 22 3.95 19.48 -15.24
CA PHE A 22 3.55 19.34 -13.85
C PHE A 22 4.35 20.37 -13.08
N ALA A 23 3.69 21.46 -12.68
CA ALA A 23 4.26 22.39 -11.72
C ALA A 23 4.40 21.55 -10.44
N GLN A 24 5.63 21.14 -10.17
CA GLN A 24 6.01 20.56 -8.89
C GLN A 24 5.87 21.69 -7.87
N ALA A 25 4.65 21.90 -7.39
CA ALA A 25 4.45 22.70 -6.21
C ALA A 25 5.11 21.91 -5.08
N ASP A 26 6.13 22.49 -4.45
CA ASP A 26 6.65 22.05 -3.17
C ASP A 26 5.53 22.22 -2.13
N MET A 27 4.50 21.38 -2.20
CA MET A 27 3.43 21.37 -1.22
C MET A 27 3.89 20.55 -0.04
N GLU A 28 4.42 21.24 0.96
CA GLU A 28 4.69 20.61 2.26
C GLU A 28 3.38 20.15 2.89
N PRO A 29 3.40 18.99 3.57
CA PRO A 29 2.23 18.50 4.29
C PRO A 29 1.79 19.49 5.36
N VAL A 30 0.50 19.75 5.44
CA VAL A 30 -0.08 20.62 6.48
C VAL A 30 -0.20 19.83 7.77
N ASN A 31 0.27 20.41 8.89
CA ASN A 31 0.33 19.73 10.20
C ASN A 31 -0.67 20.29 11.23
N ASP A 32 -1.36 21.40 10.93
CA ASP A 32 -2.26 22.12 11.85
C ASP A 32 -3.75 22.02 11.46
N LEU A 33 -4.08 21.00 10.67
CA LEU A 33 -5.46 20.70 10.30
C LEU A 33 -6.27 20.15 11.50
N PRO A 34 -7.61 20.30 11.48
CA PRO A 34 -8.47 19.74 12.52
C PRO A 34 -8.28 18.23 12.70
N ASN A 35 -8.39 17.76 13.93
CA ASN A 35 -8.44 16.32 14.24
C ASN A 35 -9.80 15.96 14.87
N PRO A 36 -10.77 15.45 14.11
CA PRO A 36 -12.07 15.03 14.62
C PRO A 36 -12.10 13.58 15.13
N TYR A 37 -10.94 13.00 15.47
CA TYR A 37 -10.85 11.60 15.90
C TYR A 37 -10.30 11.46 17.31
N ILE A 38 -10.74 10.40 18.01
CA ILE A 38 -10.19 9.96 19.29
C ILE A 38 -9.51 8.61 19.10
N THR A 39 -8.25 8.50 19.48
CA THR A 39 -7.47 7.26 19.40
C THR A 39 -7.85 6.28 20.50
N GLN A 40 -8.08 5.02 20.13
CA GLN A 40 -8.35 3.90 21.03
C GLN A 40 -7.33 2.78 20.78
N SER A 41 -6.67 2.32 21.84
CA SER A 41 -5.83 1.13 21.84
C SER A 41 -6.59 -0.07 22.41
N GLY A 42 -6.19 -1.31 22.04
CA GLY A 42 -6.74 -2.53 22.61
C GLY A 42 -8.19 -2.81 22.22
N PHE A 43 -8.64 -2.32 21.08
CA PHE A 43 -9.97 -2.60 20.54
C PHE A 43 -10.10 -4.06 20.10
N PHE A 44 -9.14 -4.56 19.34
CA PHE A 44 -9.13 -5.95 18.88
C PHE A 44 -8.64 -6.90 19.96
N LYS A 45 -9.36 -8.01 20.14
CA LYS A 45 -9.15 -9.00 21.20
C LYS A 45 -8.49 -10.25 20.64
N LEU A 46 -7.19 -10.39 20.89
CA LEU A 46 -6.45 -11.61 20.55
C LEU A 46 -6.84 -12.79 21.46
N PRO A 47 -6.68 -14.03 21.01
CA PRO A 47 -6.80 -15.20 21.86
C PRO A 47 -5.86 -15.16 23.06
N ALA A 48 -6.24 -15.81 24.15
CA ALA A 48 -5.42 -15.87 25.35
C ALA A 48 -4.01 -16.44 25.04
N GLY A 49 -2.98 -15.73 25.49
CA GLY A 49 -1.58 -16.11 25.29
C GLY A 49 -0.97 -15.67 23.94
N ARG A 50 -1.73 -15.02 23.05
CA ARG A 50 -1.22 -14.41 21.84
C ARG A 50 -0.99 -12.91 22.05
N GLU A 51 0.14 -12.43 21.57
CA GLU A 51 0.48 -11.00 21.53
C GLU A 51 0.53 -10.52 20.08
N TRP A 52 0.41 -9.21 19.90
CA TRP A 52 0.61 -8.59 18.59
C TRP A 52 2.08 -8.62 18.21
N GLY A 53 2.35 -9.04 16.97
CA GLY A 53 3.59 -8.75 16.29
C GLY A 53 3.52 -7.41 15.55
N SER A 54 4.59 -7.10 14.82
CA SER A 54 4.57 -6.01 13.85
C SER A 54 3.44 -6.21 12.84
N SER A 55 2.62 -5.19 12.66
CA SER A 55 1.49 -5.20 11.72
C SER A 55 1.65 -4.02 10.77
N SER A 56 1.85 -4.30 9.48
CA SER A 56 2.00 -3.26 8.45
C SER A 56 0.72 -3.03 7.66
N THR A 57 -0.30 -3.89 7.84
CA THR A 57 -1.44 -3.89 6.96
C THR A 57 -2.74 -4.27 7.65
N VAL A 58 -3.79 -3.62 7.20
CA VAL A 58 -5.20 -3.85 7.55
C VAL A 58 -6.04 -3.66 6.31
N GLU A 59 -7.19 -4.36 6.23
CA GLU A 59 -8.17 -4.18 5.16
C GLU A 59 -9.59 -4.33 5.70
N ILE A 60 -10.54 -3.63 5.07
CA ILE A 60 -11.95 -3.73 5.43
C ILE A 60 -12.60 -4.90 4.69
N ASP A 61 -13.45 -5.68 5.38
CA ASP A 61 -14.21 -6.74 4.74
C ASP A 61 -15.38 -6.17 3.93
N LEU A 62 -15.95 -6.96 3.03
CA LEU A 62 -17.06 -6.55 2.16
C LEU A 62 -18.33 -6.10 2.92
N ASP A 63 -18.44 -6.39 4.22
CA ASP A 63 -19.53 -5.89 5.07
C ASP A 63 -19.36 -4.40 5.46
N GLY A 64 -18.16 -3.84 5.21
CA GLY A 64 -17.79 -2.48 5.52
C GLY A 64 -17.54 -2.20 7.02
N GLU A 65 -17.44 -3.23 7.86
CA GLU A 65 -17.28 -3.08 9.32
C GLU A 65 -16.25 -4.04 9.93
N SER A 66 -16.16 -5.28 9.41
CA SER A 66 -15.19 -6.26 9.84
C SER A 66 -13.81 -5.93 9.26
N VAL A 67 -12.76 -6.25 10.01
CA VAL A 67 -11.39 -5.86 9.66
C VAL A 67 -10.49 -7.07 9.54
N TRP A 68 -9.85 -7.21 8.39
CA TRP A 68 -8.76 -8.13 8.17
C TRP A 68 -7.44 -7.51 8.61
N VAL A 69 -6.61 -8.32 9.25
CA VAL A 69 -5.27 -7.94 9.69
C VAL A 69 -4.30 -9.03 9.28
N ALA A 70 -3.15 -8.66 8.75
CA ALA A 70 -2.03 -9.59 8.65
C ALA A 70 -0.87 -9.07 9.52
N GLU A 71 -0.37 -9.93 10.46
CA GLU A 71 0.68 -9.57 11.39
C GLU A 71 1.83 -10.58 11.34
N ARG A 72 3.00 -10.20 11.83
CA ARG A 72 4.25 -10.96 11.69
C ARG A 72 4.45 -11.96 12.82
N CYS A 73 3.47 -12.87 13.06
CA CYS A 73 3.53 -14.03 13.94
C CYS A 73 4.05 -13.73 15.35
N ALA A 74 3.44 -12.71 16.01
CA ALA A 74 3.81 -12.19 17.33
C ALA A 74 5.26 -11.66 17.41
N GLY A 75 5.85 -11.27 16.27
CA GLY A 75 7.22 -10.75 16.20
C GLY A 75 7.44 -9.79 15.04
N ASN A 76 8.61 -9.87 14.44
CA ASN A 76 8.98 -9.14 13.24
C ASN A 76 9.91 -10.02 12.36
N ALA A 77 10.60 -9.43 11.42
CA ALA A 77 11.64 -10.01 10.57
C ALA A 77 11.41 -11.50 10.18
N ASN A 78 11.80 -12.44 11.01
CA ASN A 78 11.79 -13.88 10.72
C ASN A 78 10.73 -14.65 11.53
N ALA A 79 9.89 -13.96 12.29
CA ALA A 79 9.04 -14.61 13.29
C ALA A 79 8.09 -15.65 12.69
N CYS A 80 7.55 -15.43 11.48
CA CYS A 80 6.66 -16.41 10.85
C CYS A 80 7.41 -17.66 10.34
N ILE A 81 8.70 -17.55 10.01
CA ILE A 81 9.54 -18.73 9.71
C ILE A 81 9.88 -19.50 10.98
N GLU A 82 10.11 -18.80 12.09
CA GLU A 82 10.42 -19.40 13.39
C GLU A 82 9.18 -19.98 14.07
N ASN A 83 7.99 -19.49 13.73
CA ASN A 83 6.69 -19.92 14.24
C ASN A 83 5.72 -20.30 13.11
N PRO A 84 6.03 -21.35 12.33
CA PRO A 84 5.29 -21.69 11.10
C PRO A 84 3.84 -22.16 11.33
N ASP A 85 3.48 -22.50 12.55
CA ASP A 85 2.13 -22.95 12.92
C ASP A 85 1.21 -21.79 13.37
N VAL A 86 1.72 -20.54 13.35
CA VAL A 86 0.94 -19.36 13.74
C VAL A 86 0.18 -18.80 12.55
N ASP A 87 -1.14 -18.78 12.65
CA ASP A 87 -2.00 -18.08 11.70
C ASP A 87 -1.77 -16.58 11.77
N MET A 88 -1.30 -15.97 10.69
CA MET A 88 -0.98 -14.55 10.66
C MET A 88 -2.09 -13.67 10.09
N ILE A 89 -3.02 -14.24 9.32
CA ILE A 89 -4.16 -13.53 8.74
C ILE A 89 -5.35 -13.72 9.66
N MET A 90 -5.94 -12.63 10.12
CA MET A 90 -7.01 -12.63 11.12
C MET A 90 -8.16 -11.73 10.68
N LEU A 91 -9.40 -12.20 10.84
CA LEU A 91 -10.62 -11.41 10.69
C LEU A 91 -11.20 -11.07 12.06
N PHE A 92 -11.44 -9.81 12.30
CA PHE A 92 -12.15 -9.31 13.48
C PHE A 92 -13.49 -8.73 13.09
N ASP A 93 -14.52 -8.98 13.93
CA ASP A 93 -15.83 -8.37 13.75
C ASP A 93 -15.84 -6.87 14.17
N LYS A 94 -16.95 -6.19 13.90
CA LYS A 94 -17.18 -4.79 14.27
C LYS A 94 -17.01 -4.46 15.77
N ASP A 95 -17.03 -5.46 16.64
CA ASP A 95 -16.86 -5.34 18.09
C ASP A 95 -15.43 -5.72 18.56
N GLY A 96 -14.54 -5.99 17.59
CA GLY A 96 -13.14 -6.33 17.79
C GLY A 96 -12.91 -7.76 18.27
N ASN A 97 -13.86 -8.67 18.13
CA ASN A 97 -13.68 -10.08 18.47
C ASN A 97 -13.10 -10.83 17.27
N LEU A 98 -12.14 -11.73 17.50
CA LEU A 98 -11.60 -12.59 16.46
C LEU A 98 -12.67 -13.58 15.97
N VAL A 99 -12.93 -13.54 14.66
CA VAL A 99 -13.89 -14.41 13.96
C VAL A 99 -13.19 -15.66 13.42
N ARG A 100 -12.01 -15.47 12.81
CA ARG A 100 -11.21 -16.56 12.24
C ARG A 100 -9.77 -16.14 12.02
N SER A 101 -8.89 -17.14 11.84
CA SER A 101 -7.51 -16.96 11.43
C SER A 101 -7.06 -18.07 10.49
N PHE A 102 -6.06 -17.80 9.67
CA PHE A 102 -5.42 -18.75 8.77
C PHE A 102 -4.08 -18.22 8.25
N GLY A 103 -3.41 -18.98 7.38
CA GLY A 103 -2.22 -18.54 6.64
C GLY A 103 -0.92 -19.12 7.20
N ALA A 104 -0.98 -19.92 8.26
CA ALA A 104 0.18 -20.59 8.84
C ALA A 104 0.98 -21.36 7.77
N GLY A 105 2.31 -21.18 7.75
CA GLY A 105 3.24 -21.86 6.86
C GLY A 105 3.29 -21.38 5.41
N TYR A 106 2.47 -20.40 5.01
CA TYR A 106 2.46 -19.88 3.64
C TYR A 106 3.31 -18.61 3.48
N ILE A 107 3.31 -17.72 4.45
CA ILE A 107 3.82 -16.36 4.37
C ILE A 107 4.94 -16.17 5.38
N THR A 108 6.00 -15.49 4.97
CA THR A 108 7.16 -15.23 5.82
C THR A 108 7.11 -13.85 6.47
N TRP A 109 6.62 -12.85 5.74
CA TRP A 109 6.61 -11.47 6.17
C TRP A 109 5.48 -10.69 5.50
N PRO A 110 4.24 -10.81 6.03
CA PRO A 110 3.08 -10.14 5.45
C PRO A 110 3.31 -8.63 5.47
N HIS A 111 2.95 -7.96 4.34
CA HIS A 111 3.16 -6.53 4.18
C HIS A 111 1.91 -5.81 3.69
N GLY A 112 1.35 -6.14 2.53
CA GLY A 112 0.07 -5.65 2.04
C GLY A 112 -1.03 -6.70 2.16
N ILE A 113 -2.27 -6.27 2.36
CA ILE A 113 -3.48 -7.13 2.35
C ILE A 113 -4.58 -6.44 1.56
N GLU A 114 -5.38 -7.21 0.85
CA GLU A 114 -6.50 -6.75 0.04
C GLU A 114 -7.65 -7.74 0.12
N VAL A 115 -8.89 -7.26 0.11
CA VAL A 115 -10.10 -8.08 -0.04
C VAL A 115 -10.70 -7.82 -1.41
N ASP A 116 -10.61 -8.81 -2.30
CA ASP A 116 -11.13 -8.65 -3.65
C ASP A 116 -12.66 -8.54 -3.69
N PRO A 117 -13.29 -8.06 -4.79
CA PRO A 117 -14.73 -7.89 -4.90
C PRO A 117 -15.57 -9.18 -4.69
N TRP A 118 -14.93 -10.33 -4.62
CA TRP A 118 -15.57 -11.63 -4.35
C TRP A 118 -15.29 -12.14 -2.94
N GLY A 119 -14.62 -11.35 -2.10
CA GLY A 119 -14.31 -11.65 -0.70
C GLY A 119 -13.08 -12.52 -0.51
N ASN A 120 -12.26 -12.76 -1.54
CA ASN A 120 -10.99 -13.46 -1.33
C ASN A 120 -9.96 -12.49 -0.75
N VAL A 121 -9.09 -13.05 0.10
CA VAL A 121 -8.05 -12.29 0.80
C VAL A 121 -6.73 -12.49 0.09
N TRP A 122 -6.11 -11.38 -0.30
CA TRP A 122 -4.79 -11.37 -0.92
C TRP A 122 -3.76 -10.81 0.05
N VAL A 123 -2.57 -11.38 0.08
CA VAL A 123 -1.48 -10.91 0.96
C VAL A 123 -0.17 -10.89 0.19
N ALA A 124 0.51 -9.75 0.25
CA ALA A 124 1.87 -9.60 -0.26
C ALA A 124 2.88 -10.10 0.79
N ASP A 125 3.72 -11.06 0.42
CA ASP A 125 4.83 -11.57 1.22
C ASP A 125 6.14 -10.88 0.80
N ALA A 126 6.43 -9.75 1.43
CA ALA A 126 7.45 -8.81 0.99
C ALA A 126 8.89 -9.21 1.35
N ARG A 127 9.10 -10.33 2.00
CA ARG A 127 10.46 -10.75 2.40
C ARG A 127 10.64 -12.24 2.20
N GLY A 128 11.77 -12.62 1.60
CA GLY A 128 12.11 -14.02 1.42
C GLY A 128 13.17 -14.51 2.40
N THR A 129 13.31 -15.84 2.45
CA THR A 129 14.34 -16.53 3.25
C THR A 129 15.76 -16.27 2.77
N ASP A 130 15.94 -15.80 1.53
CA ASP A 130 17.21 -15.30 1.00
C ASP A 130 17.75 -14.08 1.78
N MET A 131 16.86 -13.30 2.39
CA MET A 131 17.20 -12.16 3.24
C MET A 131 17.54 -12.56 4.69
N MET A 132 17.42 -13.84 5.05
CA MET A 132 17.74 -14.37 6.37
C MET A 132 19.19 -14.84 6.43
N ARG A 133 20.03 -14.15 7.19
CA ARG A 133 21.46 -14.48 7.30
C ARG A 133 21.67 -15.88 7.85
N GLY A 134 22.30 -16.74 7.04
CA GLY A 134 22.64 -18.13 7.43
C GLY A 134 21.49 -19.12 7.33
N TYR A 135 20.35 -18.76 6.79
CA TYR A 135 19.28 -19.70 6.50
C TYR A 135 19.68 -20.66 5.38
N THR A 136 19.44 -21.95 5.60
CA THR A 136 19.78 -23.03 4.65
C THR A 136 18.59 -23.96 4.36
N GLY A 137 17.40 -23.57 4.82
CA GLY A 137 16.18 -24.33 4.61
C GLY A 137 15.54 -24.11 3.23
N GLU A 138 14.29 -24.48 3.11
CA GLU A 138 13.50 -24.27 1.89
C GLU A 138 13.29 -22.77 1.62
N SER A 139 13.32 -22.38 0.35
CA SER A 139 13.05 -20.99 -0.04
C SER A 139 11.59 -20.63 0.15
N TYR A 140 11.31 -19.45 0.71
CA TYR A 140 9.99 -18.86 0.92
C TYR A 140 9.99 -17.39 0.62
N GLY A 141 8.78 -16.80 0.52
CA GLY A 141 8.56 -15.36 0.38
C GLY A 141 8.64 -14.84 -1.05
N HIS A 142 8.58 -13.54 -1.17
CA HIS A 142 8.58 -12.80 -2.44
C HIS A 142 7.41 -13.16 -3.36
N GLN A 143 6.25 -13.45 -2.80
CA GLN A 143 5.05 -13.81 -3.54
C GLN A 143 3.85 -12.98 -3.08
N VAL A 144 2.84 -12.92 -3.92
CA VAL A 144 1.50 -12.47 -3.54
C VAL A 144 0.59 -13.71 -3.51
N HIS A 145 -0.06 -13.95 -2.38
CA HIS A 145 -0.92 -15.11 -2.15
C HIS A 145 -2.39 -14.72 -2.14
N LYS A 146 -3.23 -15.55 -2.75
CA LYS A 146 -4.69 -15.45 -2.70
C LYS A 146 -5.26 -16.58 -1.86
N PHE A 147 -6.15 -16.24 -0.93
CA PHE A 147 -6.92 -17.19 -0.12
C PHE A 147 -8.42 -16.97 -0.31
N SER A 148 -9.19 -18.05 -0.18
CA SER A 148 -10.65 -17.91 -0.01
C SER A 148 -10.97 -17.18 1.30
N PRO A 149 -12.21 -16.67 1.50
CA PRO A 149 -12.62 -16.07 2.78
C PRO A 149 -12.52 -17.03 3.97
N THR A 150 -12.38 -18.33 3.72
CA THR A 150 -12.26 -19.37 4.75
C THR A 150 -10.83 -19.90 4.92
N GLY A 151 -9.85 -19.29 4.22
CA GLY A 151 -8.42 -19.63 4.36
C GLY A 151 -7.89 -20.73 3.44
N ILE A 152 -8.67 -21.14 2.42
CA ILE A 152 -8.15 -22.08 1.40
C ILE A 152 -7.22 -21.30 0.47
N HIS A 153 -5.96 -21.71 0.37
CA HIS A 153 -5.02 -21.13 -0.58
C HIS A 153 -5.46 -21.43 -2.03
N LEU A 154 -5.59 -20.39 -2.86
CA LEU A 154 -6.14 -20.48 -4.21
C LEU A 154 -5.09 -20.30 -5.30
N MET A 155 -4.16 -19.33 -5.12
CA MET A 155 -3.08 -19.06 -6.07
C MET A 155 -1.94 -18.28 -5.43
N SER A 156 -0.79 -18.26 -6.11
CA SER A 156 0.34 -17.36 -5.82
C SER A 156 0.86 -16.75 -7.11
N ILE A 157 1.22 -15.47 -7.04
CA ILE A 157 1.94 -14.73 -8.09
C ILE A 157 3.37 -14.52 -7.60
N GLY A 158 4.36 -14.69 -8.48
CA GLY A 158 5.77 -14.59 -8.15
C GLY A 158 6.45 -15.94 -7.92
N VAL A 159 7.77 -15.92 -7.86
CA VAL A 159 8.60 -17.12 -7.66
C VAL A 159 8.91 -17.29 -6.18
N LYS A 160 8.56 -18.45 -5.62
CA LYS A 160 8.82 -18.79 -4.21
C LYS A 160 10.31 -18.61 -3.87
N GLY A 161 10.59 -17.76 -2.89
CA GLY A 161 11.95 -17.42 -2.48
C GLY A 161 12.64 -16.37 -3.34
N GLY A 162 11.91 -15.73 -4.24
CA GLY A 162 12.42 -14.73 -5.16
C GLY A 162 13.07 -15.31 -6.42
N GLY A 163 12.98 -14.60 -7.50
CA GLY A 163 13.61 -14.97 -8.76
C GLY A 163 13.37 -13.88 -9.79
N SER A 164 14.33 -13.62 -10.62
CA SER A 164 14.27 -12.57 -11.64
C SER A 164 14.22 -13.17 -13.03
N ASN A 165 13.11 -13.80 -13.38
CA ASN A 165 12.82 -14.16 -14.78
C ASN A 165 12.13 -12.99 -15.54
N GLY A 166 12.10 -11.78 -14.96
CA GLY A 166 11.45 -10.59 -15.53
C GLY A 166 9.98 -10.43 -15.11
N GLU A 167 9.41 -11.40 -14.41
CA GLU A 167 8.10 -11.35 -13.79
C GLU A 167 8.24 -10.91 -12.32
N CYS A 168 7.15 -10.45 -11.70
CA CYS A 168 7.10 -10.16 -10.27
C CYS A 168 7.46 -11.45 -9.49
N CYS A 169 7.98 -11.44 -8.33
CA CYS A 169 8.21 -10.28 -7.47
C CYS A 169 9.54 -10.43 -6.75
N TYR A 170 10.14 -9.33 -6.42
CA TYR A 170 11.15 -9.26 -5.38
C TYR A 170 10.72 -8.17 -4.39
N THR A 171 10.43 -8.52 -3.15
CA THR A 171 9.83 -7.63 -2.15
C THR A 171 8.52 -6.94 -2.61
N PRO A 172 7.44 -7.70 -2.94
CA PRO A 172 6.14 -7.10 -3.22
C PRO A 172 5.61 -6.42 -1.97
N ASN A 173 5.28 -5.13 -2.08
CA ASN A 173 4.80 -4.35 -0.93
C ASN A 173 3.30 -4.48 -0.75
N ASP A 174 2.56 -4.36 -1.84
CA ASP A 174 1.11 -4.32 -1.78
C ASP A 174 0.48 -4.93 -3.02
N VAL A 175 -0.77 -5.30 -2.90
CA VAL A 175 -1.61 -5.85 -3.96
C VAL A 175 -2.96 -5.17 -3.92
N LEU A 176 -3.53 -4.88 -5.10
CA LEU A 176 -4.88 -4.33 -5.27
C LEU A 176 -5.59 -5.07 -6.39
N VAL A 177 -6.85 -5.43 -6.18
CA VAL A 177 -7.68 -6.11 -7.18
C VAL A 177 -8.82 -5.18 -7.61
N ALA A 178 -8.76 -4.73 -8.86
CA ALA A 178 -9.78 -3.86 -9.43
C ALA A 178 -11.14 -4.58 -9.59
N PRO A 179 -12.26 -3.84 -9.73
CA PRO A 179 -13.59 -4.41 -9.91
C PRO A 179 -13.74 -5.34 -11.14
N ASP A 180 -12.91 -5.20 -12.16
CA ASP A 180 -12.87 -6.07 -13.33
C ASP A 180 -12.02 -7.35 -13.12
N GLY A 181 -11.37 -7.46 -11.96
CA GLY A 181 -10.48 -8.55 -11.58
C GLY A 181 -9.02 -8.35 -12.00
N SER A 182 -8.65 -7.24 -12.62
CA SER A 182 -7.26 -6.90 -12.87
C SER A 182 -6.51 -6.77 -11.55
N ILE A 183 -5.31 -7.36 -11.47
CA ILE A 183 -4.49 -7.41 -10.24
C ILE A 183 -3.32 -6.46 -10.43
N PHE A 184 -3.13 -5.54 -9.48
CA PHE A 184 -2.00 -4.62 -9.45
C PHE A 184 -1.09 -4.97 -8.28
N ILE A 185 0.24 -4.99 -8.52
CA ILE A 185 1.24 -5.29 -7.49
C ILE A 185 2.33 -4.22 -7.52
N GLY A 186 2.62 -3.64 -6.35
CA GLY A 186 3.77 -2.76 -6.13
C GLY A 186 4.98 -3.56 -5.66
N GLU A 187 6.12 -3.44 -6.35
CA GLU A 187 7.38 -4.12 -6.03
C GLU A 187 8.45 -3.13 -5.57
N GLY A 188 9.12 -3.42 -4.47
CA GLY A 188 10.30 -2.69 -4.01
C GLY A 188 10.18 -2.14 -2.59
N HIS A 189 10.78 -2.83 -1.60
CA HIS A 189 10.78 -2.42 -0.18
C HIS A 189 12.09 -1.73 0.24
N THR A 190 12.89 -1.27 -0.70
CA THR A 190 14.12 -0.52 -0.42
C THR A 190 14.25 0.68 -1.34
N SER A 191 14.77 1.78 -0.79
CA SER A 191 15.09 2.99 -1.55
C SER A 191 16.48 2.97 -2.20
N ALA A 192 17.26 1.89 -2.00
CA ALA A 192 18.60 1.79 -2.55
C ALA A 192 18.57 1.78 -4.09
N GLU A 193 19.49 2.51 -4.70
CA GLU A 193 19.64 2.59 -6.15
C GLU A 193 19.89 1.21 -6.77
N GLY A 194 19.24 0.95 -7.91
CA GLY A 194 19.39 -0.31 -8.65
C GLY A 194 18.59 -1.48 -8.11
N THR A 195 17.78 -1.28 -7.04
CA THR A 195 16.87 -2.32 -6.58
C THR A 195 15.59 -2.37 -7.41
N PRO A 196 14.90 -3.52 -7.51
CA PRO A 196 13.60 -3.59 -8.17
C PRO A 196 12.60 -2.64 -7.53
N ASN A 197 11.98 -1.78 -8.34
CA ASN A 197 10.93 -0.86 -7.95
C ASN A 197 10.05 -0.66 -9.18
N ALA A 198 8.88 -1.27 -9.18
CA ALA A 198 7.99 -1.26 -10.33
C ALA A 198 6.54 -1.54 -9.94
N MET A 199 5.65 -1.25 -10.86
CA MET A 199 4.25 -1.67 -10.83
C MET A 199 4.03 -2.78 -11.86
N TYR A 200 3.17 -3.72 -11.51
CA TYR A 200 2.74 -4.81 -12.37
C TYR A 200 1.22 -4.85 -12.48
N LYS A 201 0.71 -5.20 -13.65
CA LYS A 201 -0.70 -5.53 -13.89
C LYS A 201 -0.79 -6.95 -14.39
N TYR A 202 -1.67 -7.73 -13.77
CA TYR A 202 -2.00 -9.11 -14.16
C TYR A 202 -3.49 -9.22 -14.50
N ASP A 203 -3.83 -10.24 -15.28
CA ASP A 203 -5.22 -10.63 -15.47
C ASP A 203 -5.75 -11.42 -14.25
N PRO A 204 -7.08 -11.68 -14.16
CA PRO A 204 -7.65 -12.45 -13.04
C PRO A 204 -7.11 -13.88 -12.90
N GLN A 205 -6.45 -14.43 -13.91
CA GLN A 205 -5.82 -15.74 -13.91
C GLN A 205 -4.36 -15.71 -13.49
N GLY A 206 -3.80 -14.51 -13.22
CA GLY A 206 -2.41 -14.32 -12.81
C GLY A 206 -1.42 -14.31 -13.98
N ASN A 207 -1.87 -14.04 -15.21
CA ASN A 207 -0.96 -13.83 -16.34
C ASN A 207 -0.55 -12.36 -16.41
N LEU A 208 0.76 -12.11 -16.56
CA LEU A 208 1.29 -10.75 -16.66
C LEU A 208 0.77 -10.04 -17.92
N ILE A 209 0.14 -8.88 -17.72
CA ILE A 209 -0.30 -7.99 -18.80
C ILE A 209 0.75 -6.92 -19.05
N LYS A 210 1.22 -6.25 -17.99
CA LYS A 210 2.10 -5.09 -18.09
C LYS A 210 2.98 -4.90 -16.88
N LYS A 211 4.17 -4.34 -17.10
CA LYS A 211 5.06 -3.80 -16.09
C LYS A 211 5.39 -2.36 -16.47
N TRP A 212 5.47 -1.43 -15.48
CA TRP A 212 5.93 -0.07 -15.72
C TRP A 212 6.69 0.48 -14.50
N GLY A 213 7.46 1.55 -14.75
CA GLY A 213 8.32 2.17 -13.77
C GLY A 213 9.59 1.35 -13.50
N THR A 214 10.56 2.04 -12.94
CA THR A 214 11.84 1.50 -12.46
C THR A 214 12.24 2.28 -11.21
N TRP A 215 13.33 1.90 -10.55
CA TRP A 215 13.89 2.76 -9.52
C TRP A 215 14.24 4.15 -10.10
N GLY A 216 13.79 5.21 -9.45
CA GLY A 216 14.09 6.58 -9.87
C GLY A 216 13.26 7.66 -9.18
N LEU A 217 13.66 8.92 -9.40
CA LEU A 217 13.04 10.12 -8.81
C LEU A 217 12.00 10.74 -9.73
N GLU A 218 12.17 10.58 -11.05
CA GLU A 218 11.27 11.18 -12.03
C GLU A 218 9.84 10.61 -11.92
N PRO A 219 8.81 11.40 -12.24
CA PRO A 219 7.44 10.91 -12.32
C PRO A 219 7.31 9.69 -13.23
N GLY A 220 6.55 8.69 -12.78
CA GLY A 220 6.43 7.38 -13.44
C GLY A 220 7.48 6.35 -13.02
N ASN A 221 8.55 6.77 -12.33
CA ASN A 221 9.50 5.90 -11.65
C ASN A 221 9.23 5.89 -10.14
N PHE A 222 9.80 4.94 -9.40
CA PHE A 222 9.46 4.71 -8.00
C PHE A 222 10.70 4.56 -7.10
N ARG A 223 10.53 4.98 -5.85
CA ARG A 223 11.37 4.57 -4.71
C ARG A 223 10.46 4.06 -3.62
N GLN A 224 10.32 2.76 -3.47
CA GLN A 224 9.39 2.10 -2.56
C GLN A 224 7.90 2.42 -2.90
N PRO A 225 7.33 1.88 -3.99
CA PRO A 225 5.88 1.88 -4.20
C PRO A 225 5.25 0.98 -3.13
N HIS A 226 4.78 1.62 -2.03
CA HIS A 226 4.61 0.97 -0.75
C HIS A 226 3.18 0.52 -0.47
N SER A 227 2.20 1.25 -0.96
CA SER A 227 0.78 0.92 -0.83
C SER A 227 0.00 1.40 -2.05
N LEU A 228 -1.12 0.73 -2.33
CA LEU A 228 -1.99 0.94 -3.48
C LEU A 228 -3.41 1.23 -3.03
N ALA A 229 -4.12 2.08 -3.76
CA ALA A 229 -5.55 2.28 -3.62
C ALA A 229 -6.16 2.62 -4.98
N MET A 230 -7.48 2.47 -5.12
CA MET A 230 -8.21 2.83 -6.34
C MET A 230 -9.45 3.64 -5.98
N ASP A 231 -9.69 4.71 -6.73
CA ASP A 231 -10.88 5.53 -6.55
C ASP A 231 -12.07 5.04 -7.40
N SER A 232 -13.23 5.67 -7.21
CA SER A 232 -14.45 5.32 -7.95
C SER A 232 -14.35 5.54 -9.47
N GLN A 233 -13.38 6.32 -9.93
CA GLN A 233 -13.09 6.55 -11.34
C GLN A 233 -12.15 5.48 -11.94
N GLY A 234 -11.68 4.53 -11.13
CA GLY A 234 -10.73 3.49 -11.51
C GLY A 234 -9.31 4.01 -11.68
N ARG A 235 -8.96 5.15 -11.07
CA ARG A 235 -7.58 5.65 -11.03
C ARG A 235 -6.80 4.91 -9.96
N LEU A 236 -5.60 4.47 -10.31
CA LEU A 236 -4.68 3.77 -9.40
C LEU A 236 -3.78 4.78 -8.68
N PHE A 237 -3.88 4.82 -7.37
CA PHE A 237 -3.03 5.61 -6.48
C PHE A 237 -1.89 4.75 -5.97
N VAL A 238 -0.67 5.24 -6.06
CA VAL A 238 0.55 4.56 -5.61
C VAL A 238 1.27 5.44 -4.60
N ALA A 239 1.36 4.99 -3.36
CA ALA A 239 2.19 5.63 -2.35
C ALA A 239 3.67 5.38 -2.67
N ASP A 240 4.31 6.28 -3.38
CA ASP A 240 5.73 6.25 -3.72
C ASP A 240 6.54 6.83 -2.54
N ARG A 241 6.60 6.02 -1.46
CA ARG A 241 7.05 6.42 -0.12
C ARG A 241 8.44 7.04 -0.14
N GLY A 242 9.40 6.40 -0.81
CA GLY A 242 10.77 6.88 -0.86
C GLY A 242 10.96 8.21 -1.60
N ASN A 243 9.98 8.61 -2.42
CA ASN A 243 9.92 9.89 -3.09
C ASN A 243 8.96 10.89 -2.41
N ASN A 244 8.39 10.53 -1.26
CA ASN A 244 7.47 11.39 -0.48
C ASN A 244 6.32 11.94 -1.32
N ARG A 245 5.64 11.07 -2.06
CA ARG A 245 4.54 11.44 -2.97
C ARG A 245 3.54 10.32 -3.15
N VAL A 246 2.35 10.66 -3.61
CA VAL A 246 1.39 9.74 -4.23
C VAL A 246 1.43 9.99 -5.74
N GLN A 247 1.61 8.95 -6.53
CA GLN A 247 1.47 9.02 -7.99
C GLN A 247 0.14 8.40 -8.40
N ILE A 248 -0.57 9.06 -9.32
CA ILE A 248 -1.90 8.64 -9.78
C ILE A 248 -1.79 8.22 -11.25
N PHE A 249 -2.26 7.03 -11.55
CA PHE A 249 -2.21 6.43 -12.88
C PHE A 249 -3.62 6.03 -13.36
N ASP A 250 -3.78 5.93 -14.66
CA ASP A 250 -4.86 5.09 -15.19
C ASP A 250 -4.47 3.59 -15.07
N GLN A 251 -5.43 2.71 -15.34
CA GLN A 251 -5.20 1.26 -15.25
C GLN A 251 -4.27 0.71 -16.33
N ASP A 252 -3.91 1.52 -17.31
CA ASP A 252 -2.91 1.20 -18.34
C ASP A 252 -1.51 1.70 -17.96
N GLY A 253 -1.35 2.28 -16.75
CA GLY A 253 -0.08 2.76 -16.20
C GLY A 253 0.38 4.08 -16.84
N ASN A 254 -0.51 4.87 -17.42
CA ASN A 254 -0.22 6.24 -17.82
C ASN A 254 -0.35 7.14 -16.60
N LEU A 255 0.68 7.95 -16.33
CA LEU A 255 0.69 8.89 -15.22
C LEU A 255 -0.33 10.02 -15.47
N LEU A 256 -1.20 10.24 -14.50
CA LEU A 256 -2.24 11.28 -14.52
C LEU A 256 -1.87 12.48 -13.66
N ASP A 257 -1.35 12.23 -12.43
CA ASP A 257 -1.03 13.29 -11.48
C ASP A 257 0.03 12.85 -10.46
N VAL A 258 0.60 13.81 -9.71
CA VAL A 258 1.58 13.58 -8.63
C VAL A 258 1.26 14.51 -7.46
N TRP A 259 1.01 13.93 -6.28
CA TRP A 259 0.62 14.64 -5.06
C TRP A 259 1.66 14.52 -3.96
N HIS A 260 2.04 15.62 -3.34
CA HIS A 260 3.01 15.69 -2.24
C HIS A 260 2.36 16.01 -0.89
N GLN A 261 1.20 16.65 -0.89
CA GLN A 261 0.51 17.17 0.30
C GLN A 261 0.07 16.11 1.32
N PHE A 262 0.07 14.84 0.93
CA PHE A 262 -0.23 13.72 1.83
C PHE A 262 1.00 13.19 2.58
N SER A 263 2.19 13.77 2.38
CA SER A 263 3.43 13.42 3.07
C SER A 263 4.10 12.12 2.57
N ARG A 264 4.87 11.48 3.46
CA ARG A 264 5.62 10.23 3.22
C ARG A 264 4.73 9.01 3.52
N ASN A 265 3.82 8.69 2.63
CA ASN A 265 2.83 7.68 2.88
C ASN A 265 3.40 6.26 2.89
N SER A 266 3.23 5.55 4.01
CA SER A 266 3.44 4.11 4.11
C SER A 266 2.20 3.34 3.66
N GLY A 267 1.01 3.74 4.09
CA GLY A 267 -0.27 3.17 3.69
C GLY A 267 -1.22 4.22 3.13
N ILE A 268 -2.01 3.82 2.15
CA ILE A 268 -3.13 4.60 1.62
C ILE A 268 -4.36 3.71 1.47
N TYR A 269 -5.53 4.29 1.68
CA TYR A 269 -6.83 3.66 1.46
C TYR A 269 -7.81 4.70 0.90
N ILE A 270 -8.69 4.30 0.00
CA ILE A 270 -9.76 5.14 -0.53
C ILE A 270 -11.08 4.43 -0.30
N ASP A 271 -12.01 5.09 0.38
CA ASP A 271 -13.33 4.53 0.65
C ASP A 271 -14.33 4.75 -0.51
N ASP A 272 -15.53 4.17 -0.39
CA ASP A 272 -16.62 4.26 -1.38
C ASP A 272 -17.12 5.70 -1.64
N HIS A 273 -16.65 6.67 -0.88
CA HIS A 273 -16.97 8.10 -1.03
C HIS A 273 -15.80 8.91 -1.59
N ASP A 274 -14.77 8.24 -2.11
CA ASP A 274 -13.53 8.86 -2.59
C ASP A 274 -12.80 9.68 -1.51
N VAL A 275 -12.91 9.30 -0.25
CA VAL A 275 -12.08 9.83 0.83
C VAL A 275 -10.76 9.07 0.86
N LEU A 276 -9.66 9.79 0.72
CA LEU A 276 -8.31 9.25 0.80
C LEU A 276 -7.80 9.34 2.25
N TYR A 277 -7.43 8.21 2.81
CA TYR A 277 -6.73 8.06 4.09
C TYR A 277 -5.27 7.73 3.81
N ALA A 278 -4.35 8.53 4.34
CA ALA A 278 -2.93 8.42 4.02
C ALA A 278 -2.09 8.43 5.31
N ALA A 279 -1.43 7.32 5.60
CA ALA A 279 -0.66 7.11 6.82
C ALA A 279 0.84 7.37 6.59
N ASP A 280 1.40 8.30 7.33
CA ASP A 280 2.84 8.56 7.41
C ASP A 280 3.37 8.01 8.73
N SER A 281 4.12 6.93 8.69
CA SER A 281 4.68 6.27 9.87
C SER A 281 6.12 6.68 10.18
N GLU A 282 6.79 7.42 9.32
CA GLU A 282 8.25 7.56 9.35
C GLU A 282 8.79 8.98 9.47
N SER A 283 8.03 10.02 9.07
CA SER A 283 8.51 11.41 9.12
C SER A 283 8.93 11.83 10.53
N GLY A 284 10.08 12.49 10.62
CA GLY A 284 10.66 12.93 11.89
C GLY A 284 11.22 11.81 12.78
N SER A 285 11.26 10.54 12.32
CA SER A 285 11.88 9.43 13.07
C SER A 285 12.79 8.58 12.20
N VAL A 286 12.27 7.62 11.46
CA VAL A 286 13.05 6.77 10.52
C VAL A 286 13.54 7.61 9.34
N ASN A 287 12.73 8.58 8.90
CA ASN A 287 13.13 9.56 7.91
C ASN A 287 13.23 10.98 8.51
N PRO A 288 14.42 11.43 8.92
CA PRO A 288 14.63 12.75 9.49
C PRO A 288 14.81 13.88 8.44
N GLU A 289 14.79 13.58 7.15
CA GLU A 289 15.11 14.55 6.07
C GLU A 289 14.17 15.76 6.06
N HIS A 290 12.92 15.58 6.48
CA HIS A 290 11.90 16.61 6.55
C HIS A 290 11.50 16.86 8.01
N GLY A 291 12.37 17.55 8.77
CA GLY A 291 12.22 17.71 10.21
C GLY A 291 10.99 18.47 10.67
N ASN A 292 10.30 19.18 9.76
CA ASN A 292 9.02 19.87 10.00
C ASN A 292 7.79 19.02 9.63
N TRP A 293 7.97 17.87 9.00
CA TRP A 293 6.88 16.95 8.70
C TRP A 293 6.53 16.11 9.92
N LEU A 294 5.24 15.98 10.21
CA LEU A 294 4.75 15.18 11.33
C LEU A 294 4.15 13.86 10.83
N ARG A 295 4.48 12.79 11.57
CA ARG A 295 3.83 11.49 11.40
C ARG A 295 2.38 11.55 11.82
N GLY A 296 1.56 10.71 11.18
CA GLY A 296 0.14 10.60 11.46
C GLY A 296 -0.67 10.21 10.24
N ILE A 297 -1.98 10.36 10.32
CA ILE A 297 -2.88 10.03 9.23
C ILE A 297 -3.48 11.32 8.68
N ARG A 298 -3.32 11.55 7.38
CA ARG A 298 -3.99 12.63 6.65
C ARG A 298 -5.21 12.07 5.95
N VAL A 299 -6.31 12.80 6.07
CA VAL A 299 -7.60 12.42 5.47
C VAL A 299 -8.04 13.56 4.55
N GLY A 300 -8.46 13.22 3.33
CA GLY A 300 -8.85 14.21 2.34
C GLY A 300 -9.56 13.60 1.14
N SER A 301 -9.67 14.36 0.07
CA SER A 301 -10.39 13.95 -1.13
C SER A 301 -9.46 13.27 -2.14
N ALA A 302 -9.78 12.05 -2.56
CA ALA A 302 -9.12 11.39 -3.69
C ALA A 302 -9.42 12.10 -5.02
N ILE A 303 -10.52 12.86 -5.10
CA ILE A 303 -10.90 13.56 -6.33
C ILE A 303 -10.12 14.86 -6.52
N THR A 304 -9.96 15.66 -5.45
CA THR A 304 -9.37 17.00 -5.53
C THR A 304 -7.95 17.08 -5.00
N GLY A 305 -7.52 16.11 -4.20
CA GLY A 305 -6.25 16.14 -3.47
C GLY A 305 -6.24 17.08 -2.27
N GLU A 306 -7.38 17.69 -1.90
CA GLU A 306 -7.48 18.53 -0.71
C GLU A 306 -7.36 17.67 0.56
N VAL A 307 -6.47 18.06 1.48
CA VAL A 307 -6.33 17.43 2.79
C VAL A 307 -7.18 18.18 3.79
N GLU A 308 -8.14 17.50 4.42
CA GLU A 308 -9.15 18.10 5.30
C GLU A 308 -8.82 17.93 6.79
N PHE A 309 -8.24 16.79 7.16
CA PHE A 309 -7.94 16.44 8.54
C PHE A 309 -6.53 15.89 8.69
N PHE A 310 -5.93 16.09 9.86
CA PHE A 310 -4.68 15.46 10.26
C PHE A 310 -4.80 14.89 11.67
N ILE A 311 -4.58 13.58 11.78
CA ILE A 311 -4.52 12.84 13.04
C ILE A 311 -3.04 12.64 13.37
N PRO A 312 -2.45 13.43 14.29
CA PRO A 312 -1.03 13.29 14.60
C PRO A 312 -0.74 11.99 15.34
N ASP A 313 0.52 11.55 15.25
CA ASP A 313 1.02 10.43 16.04
C ASP A 313 0.71 10.65 17.52
N PRO A 314 -0.04 9.76 18.20
CA PRO A 314 -0.33 9.90 19.62
C PRO A 314 0.90 9.71 20.52
N GLN A 315 2.03 9.27 19.97
CA GLN A 315 3.30 9.03 20.67
C GLN A 315 4.47 9.74 19.96
N PRO A 316 4.49 11.08 19.89
CA PRO A 316 5.45 11.82 19.06
C PRO A 316 6.91 11.60 19.46
N ASP A 317 7.19 11.25 20.72
CA ASP A 317 8.54 10.95 21.22
C ASP A 317 9.01 9.53 20.92
N CYS A 318 8.14 8.69 20.37
CA CYS A 318 8.49 7.33 19.98
C CYS A 318 9.50 7.32 18.82
N ARG A 319 10.45 6.42 18.89
CA ARG A 319 11.44 6.22 17.82
C ARG A 319 11.08 4.96 17.02
N GLY A 320 11.09 5.08 15.72
CA GLY A 320 10.71 4.02 14.79
C GLY A 320 9.40 4.35 14.07
N THR A 321 8.67 3.33 13.66
CA THR A 321 7.38 3.42 12.96
C THR A 321 6.23 3.30 13.96
N CYS A 322 6.04 4.30 14.78
CA CYS A 322 5.20 4.25 15.98
C CYS A 322 3.74 4.69 15.78
N THR A 323 3.36 5.01 14.57
CA THR A 323 1.98 5.28 14.17
C THR A 323 1.58 4.37 13.01
N ALA A 324 0.39 4.54 12.48
CA ALA A 324 -0.13 3.72 11.40
C ALA A 324 0.82 3.63 10.20
N GLU A 325 1.17 2.41 9.81
CA GLU A 325 1.81 2.08 8.53
C GLU A 325 0.74 1.69 7.51
N GLY A 326 -0.12 0.71 7.82
CA GLY A 326 -1.33 0.43 7.07
C GLY A 326 -2.54 1.18 7.64
N VAL A 327 -3.49 1.53 6.80
CA VAL A 327 -4.68 2.30 7.18
C VAL A 327 -5.90 1.88 6.36
N VAL A 328 -7.06 1.74 7.02
CA VAL A 328 -8.38 1.60 6.38
C VAL A 328 -9.43 2.34 7.19
N ALA A 329 -10.62 2.54 6.61
CA ALA A 329 -11.77 3.10 7.30
C ALA A 329 -13.00 2.21 7.15
N ASP A 330 -13.81 2.11 8.22
CA ASP A 330 -15.13 1.47 8.14
C ASP A 330 -16.18 2.41 7.51
N LYS A 331 -17.32 1.86 7.13
CA LYS A 331 -18.43 2.63 6.54
C LYS A 331 -19.01 3.74 7.44
N HIS A 332 -18.58 3.82 8.69
CA HIS A 332 -18.93 4.88 9.64
C HIS A 332 -17.85 5.97 9.72
N GLY A 333 -16.73 5.79 8.99
CA GLY A 333 -15.58 6.68 8.98
C GLY A 333 -14.67 6.54 10.21
N ASN A 334 -14.77 5.43 10.98
CA ASN A 334 -13.71 5.12 11.95
C ASN A 334 -12.52 4.52 11.20
N ILE A 335 -11.32 4.89 11.63
CA ILE A 335 -10.08 4.47 10.98
C ILE A 335 -9.43 3.36 11.82
N PHE A 336 -8.81 2.40 11.14
CA PHE A 336 -7.95 1.40 11.76
C PHE A 336 -6.54 1.55 11.20
N GLY A 337 -5.56 1.66 12.09
CA GLY A 337 -4.16 1.86 11.73
C GLY A 337 -3.30 0.72 12.25
N ALA A 338 -2.58 0.05 11.36
CA ALA A 338 -1.65 -1.02 11.70
C ALA A 338 -0.27 -0.47 12.01
N GLU A 339 0.38 -0.94 13.09
CA GLU A 339 1.65 -0.43 13.58
C GLU A 339 2.76 -1.48 13.51
N VAL A 340 3.88 -1.14 12.89
CA VAL A 340 5.04 -2.03 12.76
C VAL A 340 5.87 -2.10 14.04
N GLY A 341 6.06 -1.01 14.73
CA GLY A 341 6.89 -0.99 15.94
C GLY A 341 6.70 0.24 16.79
N PRO A 342 7.26 0.28 18.01
CA PRO A 342 7.99 -0.80 18.69
C PRO A 342 7.09 -1.86 19.33
N VAL A 343 5.78 -1.61 19.48
CA VAL A 343 4.83 -2.53 20.14
C VAL A 343 4.06 -3.38 19.14
N GLY A 344 3.82 -2.84 17.92
CA GLY A 344 2.96 -3.49 16.93
C GLY A 344 1.46 -3.39 17.29
N GLY A 345 0.61 -4.04 16.47
CA GLY A 345 -0.82 -4.09 16.71
C GLY A 345 -1.62 -3.08 15.90
N ILE A 346 -2.87 -2.91 16.31
CA ILE A 346 -3.85 -2.07 15.60
C ILE A 346 -4.45 -1.05 16.55
N LYS A 347 -4.44 0.23 16.17
CA LYS A 347 -5.22 1.29 16.81
C LYS A 347 -6.49 1.56 16.03
N ARG A 348 -7.54 1.92 16.75
CA ARG A 348 -8.78 2.45 16.20
C ARG A 348 -8.84 3.96 16.46
N TYR A 349 -9.24 4.72 15.45
CA TYR A 349 -9.48 6.15 15.56
C TYR A 349 -10.98 6.38 15.31
N VAL A 350 -11.69 6.76 16.36
CA VAL A 350 -13.14 6.92 16.33
C VAL A 350 -13.51 8.34 15.92
N ARG A 351 -14.32 8.49 14.89
CA ARG A 351 -14.80 9.78 14.44
C ARG A 351 -15.79 10.36 15.43
N THR A 352 -15.56 11.57 15.94
CA THR A 352 -16.35 12.22 17.00
C THR A 352 -17.36 13.21 16.48
N VAL A 353 -17.27 13.61 15.21
CA VAL A 353 -18.18 14.55 14.56
C VAL A 353 -18.78 13.86 13.34
N LYS A 354 -20.12 13.96 13.22
CA LYS A 354 -20.86 13.44 12.08
C LYS A 354 -20.88 14.43 10.93
#